data_60dd7844474650eb2a77664112383ea6
#
_entry.id   60dd7844474650eb2a77664112383ea6
#
_cell.length_a   1.000
_cell.length_b   1.000
_cell.length_c   1.000
_cell.angle_alpha   90.00
_cell.angle_beta   90.00
_cell.angle_gamma   90.00
#
_symmetry.space_group_name_H-M   'P 1'
#
loop_
_entity.id
_entity.type
_entity.pdbx_description
1 polymer ?
#
loop_
_entity_poly.entity_id
_entity_poly.type
_entity_poly.pdbx_seq_one_letter_code
_entity_poly.pdbx_strand_id
1 'polypeptide(L)'
;MKPTSLDEVRIPAFTQDLKFNKAVFYSDYVDREDKWNDAIYQKFVQKGTDLGARMQNAFEHGFDLGYSKIAIIGTDNLELTSTIIEESFKLLDQNDCVIGPANDGGYYLIGLKKLWPELFINKTWSTPSVLPDTLNDLKSLCLNYELLAELNDIDTEEDWIKYKTT
;
A
#
# COMPACT_ATOMS: atom_id res chain seq x y z
N MET A 1 13.26 -20.57 2.84
CA MET A 1 11.91 -21.15 2.96
C MET A 1 10.96 -19.97 2.98
N LYS A 2 10.22 -19.70 1.90
CA LYS A 2 9.21 -18.62 1.91
C LYS A 2 8.20 -18.96 3.01
N PRO A 3 7.84 -18.06 3.91
CA PRO A 3 6.69 -18.28 4.75
C PRO A 3 5.49 -18.37 3.81
N THR A 4 4.78 -19.48 3.83
CA THR A 4 3.40 -19.56 3.35
C THR A 4 2.59 -18.71 4.33
N SER A 5 2.61 -17.40 4.09
CA SER A 5 2.00 -16.48 5.00
C SER A 5 0.48 -16.56 4.81
N LEU A 6 -0.23 -16.58 5.91
CA LEU A 6 -1.68 -16.35 5.96
C LEU A 6 -2.06 -15.08 5.19
N ASP A 7 -1.15 -14.16 5.02
CA ASP A 7 -1.26 -12.90 4.31
C ASP A 7 -1.52 -13.10 2.81
N GLU A 8 -0.86 -14.08 2.16
CA GLU A 8 -1.11 -14.43 0.76
C GLU A 8 -2.54 -14.91 0.49
N VAL A 9 -3.26 -15.38 1.51
CA VAL A 9 -4.66 -15.83 1.39
C VAL A 9 -5.65 -14.77 1.80
N ARG A 10 -5.28 -13.93 2.78
CA ARG A 10 -6.20 -12.99 3.43
C ARG A 10 -6.49 -11.78 2.55
N ILE A 11 -5.45 -11.13 2.00
CA ILE A 11 -5.65 -9.93 1.18
C ILE A 11 -6.50 -10.21 -0.05
N PRO A 12 -6.29 -11.28 -0.84
CA PRO A 12 -7.22 -11.65 -1.89
C PRO A 12 -8.65 -11.85 -1.38
N ALA A 13 -8.81 -12.48 -0.21
CA ALA A 13 -10.13 -12.82 0.30
C ALA A 13 -11.02 -11.59 0.60
N PHE A 14 -10.47 -10.52 1.18
CA PHE A 14 -11.28 -9.33 1.48
C PHE A 14 -11.25 -8.25 0.39
N THR A 15 -10.26 -8.26 -0.51
CA THR A 15 -10.17 -7.27 -1.58
C THR A 15 -10.92 -7.67 -2.84
N GLN A 16 -11.18 -8.97 -3.08
CA GLN A 16 -11.86 -9.45 -4.28
C GLN A 16 -13.22 -8.79 -4.52
N ASP A 17 -13.97 -8.52 -3.46
CA ASP A 17 -15.33 -7.97 -3.52
C ASP A 17 -15.37 -6.44 -3.64
N LEU A 18 -14.23 -5.76 -3.47
CA LEU A 18 -14.12 -4.33 -3.68
C LEU A 18 -14.44 -3.97 -5.14
N LYS A 19 -15.22 -2.91 -5.34
CA LYS A 19 -15.63 -2.42 -6.67
C LYS A 19 -14.57 -1.55 -7.36
N PHE A 20 -13.30 -1.73 -7.03
CA PHE A 20 -12.18 -1.03 -7.63
C PHE A 20 -11.45 -1.93 -8.62
N ASN A 21 -10.78 -1.35 -9.61
CA ASN A 21 -9.79 -2.07 -10.39
C ASN A 21 -8.60 -2.43 -9.50
N LYS A 22 -8.05 -3.62 -9.66
CA LYS A 22 -7.03 -4.17 -8.78
C LYS A 22 -5.84 -4.64 -9.57
N ALA A 23 -4.65 -4.40 -9.02
CA ALA A 23 -3.40 -4.88 -9.57
C ALA A 23 -2.50 -5.44 -8.47
N VAL A 24 -1.71 -6.44 -8.83
CA VAL A 24 -0.65 -7.00 -7.99
C VAL A 24 0.68 -6.76 -8.69
N PHE A 25 1.65 -6.25 -7.93
CA PHE A 25 3.00 -5.98 -8.42
C PHE A 25 3.99 -6.92 -7.74
N TYR A 26 4.57 -7.83 -8.49
CA TYR A 26 5.53 -8.83 -8.03
C TYR A 26 6.95 -8.26 -8.03
N SER A 27 7.79 -8.71 -7.10
CA SER A 27 9.18 -8.26 -7.00
C SER A 27 10.05 -8.65 -8.19
N ASP A 28 9.89 -9.88 -8.69
CA ASP A 28 10.80 -10.48 -9.67
C ASP A 28 10.11 -10.95 -10.95
N TYR A 29 9.05 -11.72 -10.84
CA TYR A 29 8.27 -12.24 -11.96
C TYR A 29 6.80 -12.44 -11.58
N VAL A 30 5.93 -12.44 -12.58
CA VAL A 30 4.50 -12.71 -12.38
C VAL A 30 4.31 -14.21 -12.13
N ASP A 31 3.88 -14.56 -10.93
CA ASP A 31 3.45 -15.92 -10.62
C ASP A 31 2.00 -16.11 -11.13
N ARG A 32 1.79 -17.08 -11.99
CA ARG A 32 0.47 -17.40 -12.55
C ARG A 32 -0.23 -18.55 -11.81
N GLU A 33 0.46 -19.21 -10.89
CA GLU A 33 -0.09 -20.27 -10.05
C GLU A 33 -0.42 -19.79 -8.64
N ASP A 34 -0.39 -18.49 -8.42
CA ASP A 34 -0.71 -17.87 -7.14
C ASP A 34 -2.23 -17.80 -6.87
N LYS A 35 -2.58 -17.18 -5.75
CA LYS A 35 -3.98 -17.04 -5.31
C LYS A 35 -4.69 -15.80 -5.82
N TRP A 36 -4.00 -14.93 -6.58
CA TRP A 36 -4.60 -13.73 -7.16
C TRP A 36 -5.31 -14.09 -8.46
N ASN A 37 -6.63 -14.12 -8.43
CA ASN A 37 -7.45 -14.49 -9.59
C ASN A 37 -7.23 -13.53 -10.77
N ASP A 38 -6.73 -14.03 -11.90
CA ASP A 38 -6.45 -13.25 -13.12
C ASP A 38 -7.69 -12.55 -13.70
N ALA A 39 -8.91 -13.01 -13.38
CA ALA A 39 -10.13 -12.34 -13.78
C ALA A 39 -10.47 -11.09 -12.95
N ILE A 40 -9.81 -10.93 -11.79
CA ILE A 40 -10.06 -9.85 -10.83
C ILE A 40 -8.86 -8.90 -10.74
N TYR A 41 -7.65 -9.45 -10.80
CA TYR A 41 -6.41 -8.71 -10.58
C TYR A 41 -5.55 -8.66 -11.85
N GLN A 42 -5.15 -7.45 -12.23
CA GLN A 42 -4.07 -7.28 -13.19
C GLN A 42 -2.74 -7.58 -12.52
N LYS A 43 -1.80 -8.18 -13.24
CA LYS A 43 -0.52 -8.63 -12.68
C LYS A 43 0.64 -8.00 -13.41
N PHE A 44 1.52 -7.35 -12.68
CA PHE A 44 2.69 -6.64 -13.18
C PHE A 44 3.93 -7.00 -12.37
N VAL A 45 5.11 -6.74 -12.93
CA VAL A 45 6.37 -6.79 -12.20
C VAL A 45 6.75 -5.39 -11.77
N GLN A 46 7.21 -5.26 -10.52
CA GLN A 46 7.73 -4.00 -9.98
C GLN A 46 8.95 -3.54 -10.78
N LYS A 47 9.05 -2.22 -10.98
CA LYS A 47 10.21 -1.60 -11.60
C LYS A 47 10.79 -0.56 -10.65
N GLY A 48 12.09 -0.57 -10.46
CA GLY A 48 12.79 0.37 -9.58
C GLY A 48 13.86 -0.30 -8.73
N THR A 49 14.84 0.48 -8.34
CA THR A 49 16.02 0.04 -7.58
C THR A 49 15.75 -0.08 -6.08
N ASP A 50 14.74 0.63 -5.59
CA ASP A 50 14.31 0.64 -4.19
C ASP A 50 12.79 0.70 -4.08
N LEU A 51 12.26 0.64 -2.86
CA LEU A 51 10.82 0.64 -2.60
C LEU A 51 10.15 1.91 -3.11
N GLY A 52 10.78 3.08 -2.95
CA GLY A 52 10.25 4.36 -3.44
C GLY A 52 10.09 4.38 -4.94
N ALA A 53 11.14 4.02 -5.67
CA ALA A 53 11.10 3.94 -7.12
C ALA A 53 10.05 2.93 -7.61
N ARG A 54 9.87 1.79 -6.91
CA ARG A 54 8.86 0.79 -7.24
C ARG A 54 7.44 1.32 -7.05
N MET A 55 7.17 2.01 -5.95
CA MET A 55 5.86 2.64 -5.71
C MET A 55 5.60 3.77 -6.71
N GLN A 56 6.59 4.63 -6.97
CA GLN A 56 6.46 5.70 -7.95
C GLN A 56 6.09 5.15 -9.34
N ASN A 57 6.81 4.14 -9.81
CA ASN A 57 6.52 3.50 -11.11
C ASN A 57 5.13 2.83 -11.13
N ALA A 58 4.66 2.26 -10.02
CA ALA A 58 3.33 1.68 -9.95
C ALA A 58 2.23 2.76 -10.03
N PHE A 59 2.41 3.91 -9.36
CA PHE A 59 1.51 5.05 -9.48
C PHE A 59 1.52 5.63 -10.90
N GLU A 60 2.71 5.86 -11.49
CA GLU A 60 2.85 6.36 -12.85
C GLU A 60 2.09 5.47 -13.84
N HIS A 61 2.33 4.16 -13.77
CA HIS A 61 1.63 3.20 -14.61
C HIS A 61 0.10 3.28 -14.46
N GLY A 62 -0.43 3.39 -13.25
CA GLY A 62 -1.86 3.50 -13.03
C GLY A 62 -2.44 4.82 -13.53
N PHE A 63 -1.76 5.95 -13.34
CA PHE A 63 -2.20 7.25 -13.87
C PHE A 63 -2.13 7.29 -15.41
N ASP A 64 -1.14 6.66 -16.03
CA ASP A 64 -1.05 6.51 -17.49
C ASP A 64 -2.19 5.68 -18.07
N LEU A 65 -2.72 4.73 -17.31
CA LEU A 65 -3.95 3.98 -17.65
C LEU A 65 -5.23 4.80 -17.48
N GLY A 66 -5.14 6.03 -16.98
CA GLY A 66 -6.26 6.96 -16.84
C GLY A 66 -7.01 6.88 -15.51
N TYR A 67 -6.50 6.17 -14.51
CA TYR A 67 -7.09 6.19 -13.18
C TYR A 67 -6.89 7.55 -12.52
N SER A 68 -7.93 8.08 -11.86
CA SER A 68 -7.90 9.40 -11.20
C SER A 68 -7.57 9.32 -9.71
N LYS A 69 -7.61 8.13 -9.13
CA LYS A 69 -7.26 7.85 -7.73
C LYS A 69 -6.63 6.47 -7.68
N ILE A 70 -5.52 6.35 -6.99
CA ILE A 70 -4.81 5.08 -6.81
C ILE A 70 -4.41 4.97 -5.35
N ALA A 71 -4.55 3.78 -4.79
CA ALA A 71 -4.00 3.44 -3.48
C ALA A 71 -3.09 2.22 -3.62
N ILE A 72 -1.90 2.31 -3.06
CA ILE A 72 -0.97 1.18 -2.88
C ILE A 72 -1.07 0.72 -1.44
N ILE A 73 -1.18 -0.58 -1.25
CA ILE A 73 -1.22 -1.24 0.07
C ILE A 73 -0.08 -2.25 0.19
N GLY A 74 0.49 -2.35 1.40
CA GLY A 74 1.33 -3.47 1.80
C GLY A 74 0.48 -4.74 1.95
N THR A 75 1.08 -5.90 1.78
CA THR A 75 0.41 -7.20 1.88
C THR A 75 0.60 -7.90 3.23
N ASP A 76 1.39 -7.34 4.10
CA ASP A 76 1.86 -7.89 5.38
C ASP A 76 1.08 -7.38 6.60
N ASN A 77 0.15 -6.44 6.43
CA ASN A 77 -0.65 -5.91 7.53
C ASN A 77 -1.93 -6.71 7.76
N LEU A 78 -2.02 -7.42 8.89
CA LEU A 78 -3.16 -8.29 9.24
C LEU A 78 -4.40 -7.53 9.71
N GLU A 79 -4.29 -6.28 10.11
CA GLU A 79 -5.43 -5.46 10.56
C GLU A 79 -6.11 -4.73 9.39
N LEU A 80 -5.50 -4.73 8.20
CA LEU A 80 -6.07 -4.10 7.02
C LEU A 80 -7.39 -4.78 6.60
N THR A 81 -8.40 -3.98 6.31
CA THR A 81 -9.74 -4.44 5.91
C THR A 81 -10.24 -3.73 4.65
N SER A 82 -11.27 -4.30 3.99
CA SER A 82 -11.94 -3.64 2.87
C SER A 82 -12.49 -2.27 3.24
N THR A 83 -13.02 -2.11 4.45
CA THR A 83 -13.56 -0.84 4.95
C THR A 83 -12.51 0.26 4.99
N ILE A 84 -11.29 -0.03 5.44
CA ILE A 84 -10.18 0.92 5.48
C ILE A 84 -9.80 1.36 4.06
N ILE A 85 -9.76 0.42 3.11
CA ILE A 85 -9.48 0.73 1.71
C ILE A 85 -10.58 1.62 1.11
N GLU A 86 -11.85 1.29 1.34
CA GLU A 86 -12.98 2.11 0.87
C GLU A 86 -12.97 3.51 1.48
N GLU A 87 -12.61 3.64 2.76
CA GLU A 87 -12.46 4.92 3.45
C GLU A 87 -11.36 5.75 2.81
N SER A 88 -10.21 5.16 2.47
CA SER A 88 -9.12 5.86 1.80
C SER A 88 -9.59 6.51 0.49
N PHE A 89 -10.38 5.80 -0.33
CA PHE A 89 -10.92 6.36 -1.57
C PHE A 89 -11.95 7.46 -1.35
N LYS A 90 -12.76 7.40 -0.28
CA LYS A 90 -13.67 8.48 0.11
C LYS A 90 -12.90 9.73 0.55
N LEU A 91 -11.87 9.56 1.37
CA LEU A 91 -11.02 10.67 1.82
C LEU A 91 -10.25 11.31 0.66
N LEU A 92 -9.85 10.54 -0.36
CA LEU A 92 -9.26 11.06 -1.58
C LEU A 92 -10.23 11.94 -2.41
N ASP A 93 -11.52 11.95 -2.15
CA ASP A 93 -12.43 12.91 -2.81
C ASP A 93 -12.07 14.35 -2.47
N GLN A 94 -11.63 14.62 -1.24
CA GLN A 94 -11.35 15.97 -0.72
C GLN A 94 -9.86 16.23 -0.46
N ASN A 95 -9.02 15.20 -0.45
CA ASN A 95 -7.59 15.30 -0.16
C ASN A 95 -6.76 14.91 -1.38
N ASP A 96 -5.53 15.40 -1.44
CA ASP A 96 -4.56 15.04 -2.48
C ASP A 96 -3.88 13.71 -2.18
N CYS A 97 -3.68 13.42 -0.89
CA CYS A 97 -3.04 12.22 -0.39
C CYS A 97 -3.81 11.66 0.82
N VAL A 98 -3.83 10.35 0.95
CA VAL A 98 -4.28 9.63 2.15
C VAL A 98 -3.22 8.64 2.54
N ILE A 99 -2.87 8.60 3.83
CA ILE A 99 -1.85 7.69 4.35
C ILE A 99 -2.47 6.86 5.47
N GLY A 100 -2.24 5.56 5.44
CA GLY A 100 -2.49 4.64 6.55
C GLY A 100 -1.18 4.36 7.29
N PRO A 101 -0.95 5.00 8.46
CA PRO A 101 0.28 4.84 9.22
C PRO A 101 0.45 3.42 9.76
N ALA A 102 1.68 2.94 9.80
CA ALA A 102 2.09 1.73 10.50
C ALA A 102 2.91 2.08 11.75
N ASN A 103 2.82 1.26 12.78
CA ASN A 103 3.47 1.51 14.07
C ASN A 103 5.00 1.44 14.02
N ASP A 104 5.58 0.90 12.95
CA ASP A 104 7.03 0.84 12.70
C ASP A 104 7.61 2.17 12.18
N GLY A 105 6.74 3.17 11.92
CA GLY A 105 7.11 4.48 11.36
C GLY A 105 7.06 4.52 9.83
N GLY A 106 6.55 3.48 9.18
CA GLY A 106 6.18 3.42 7.78
C GLY A 106 4.69 3.69 7.56
N TYR A 107 4.16 3.15 6.49
CA TYR A 107 2.73 3.17 6.20
C TYR A 107 2.29 1.90 5.47
N TYR A 108 1.12 1.37 5.85
CA TYR A 108 0.50 0.22 5.20
C TYR A 108 -0.30 0.60 3.95
N LEU A 109 -0.65 1.88 3.80
CA LEU A 109 -1.40 2.40 2.67
C LEU A 109 -0.91 3.81 2.31
N ILE A 110 -0.75 4.07 1.02
CA ILE A 110 -0.64 5.42 0.47
C ILE A 110 -1.57 5.56 -0.73
N GLY A 111 -2.47 6.55 -0.69
CA GLY A 111 -3.42 6.88 -1.75
C GLY A 111 -3.13 8.26 -2.32
N LEU A 112 -3.21 8.40 -3.65
CA LEU A 112 -2.93 9.65 -4.37
C LEU A 112 -3.97 9.90 -5.46
N LYS A 113 -4.24 11.20 -5.76
CA LYS A 113 -4.99 11.65 -6.95
C LYS A 113 -4.11 12.02 -8.13
N LYS A 114 -2.84 12.23 -7.89
CA LYS A 114 -1.83 12.59 -8.88
C LYS A 114 -0.48 12.09 -8.39
N LEU A 115 0.44 11.85 -9.29
CA LEU A 115 1.81 11.53 -8.94
C LEU A 115 2.58 12.78 -8.53
N TRP A 116 3.17 12.73 -7.33
CA TRP A 116 4.18 13.66 -6.83
C TRP A 116 5.46 12.87 -6.58
N PRO A 117 6.42 12.88 -7.52
CA PRO A 117 7.66 12.10 -7.40
C PRO A 117 8.46 12.42 -6.13
N GLU A 118 8.33 13.63 -5.63
CA GLU A 118 9.00 14.11 -4.42
C GLU A 118 8.68 13.25 -3.18
N LEU A 119 7.50 12.64 -3.14
CA LEU A 119 7.10 11.75 -2.05
C LEU A 119 7.89 10.44 -2.00
N PHE A 120 8.59 10.09 -3.08
CA PHE A 120 9.26 8.79 -3.24
C PHE A 120 10.78 8.88 -3.35
N ILE A 121 11.35 10.08 -3.43
CA ILE A 121 12.79 10.31 -3.55
C ILE A 121 13.40 10.75 -2.23
N ASN A 122 14.72 10.58 -2.09
CA ASN A 122 15.51 11.05 -0.94
C ASN A 122 15.01 10.51 0.42
N LYS A 123 14.52 9.28 0.45
CA LYS A 123 14.08 8.60 1.67
C LYS A 123 14.96 7.39 1.98
N THR A 124 15.17 7.15 3.26
CA THR A 124 15.75 5.89 3.73
C THR A 124 14.62 4.91 3.98
N TRP A 125 14.28 4.14 2.96
CA TRP A 125 13.18 3.16 3.02
C TRP A 125 13.44 2.08 4.07
N SER A 126 12.35 1.49 4.59
CA SER A 126 12.37 0.46 5.65
C SER A 126 12.99 0.98 6.95
N THR A 127 12.74 2.25 7.29
CA THR A 127 13.14 2.87 8.55
C THR A 127 11.98 3.64 9.17
N PRO A 128 11.99 3.89 10.48
CA PRO A 128 10.94 4.67 11.16
C PRO A 128 10.84 6.15 10.70
N SER A 129 11.76 6.63 9.88
CA SER A 129 11.71 7.99 9.34
C SER A 129 10.80 8.16 8.13
N VAL A 130 10.35 7.08 7.50
CA VAL A 130 9.60 7.11 6.23
C VAL A 130 8.32 7.95 6.33
N LEU A 131 7.50 7.71 7.35
CA LEU A 131 6.27 8.48 7.56
C LEU A 131 6.55 9.95 7.90
N PRO A 132 7.40 10.30 8.90
CA PRO A 132 7.75 11.68 9.17
C PRO A 132 8.29 12.43 7.95
N ASP A 133 9.17 11.83 7.17
CA ASP A 133 9.75 12.41 5.97
C ASP A 133 8.66 12.65 4.91
N THR A 134 7.74 11.69 4.71
CA THR A 134 6.62 11.83 3.77
C THR A 134 5.67 12.96 4.20
N LEU A 135 5.36 13.08 5.48
CA LEU A 135 4.52 14.17 6.00
C LEU A 135 5.19 15.54 5.82
N ASN A 136 6.51 15.63 5.96
CA ASN A 136 7.26 16.85 5.70
C ASN A 136 7.23 17.24 4.21
N ASP A 137 7.34 16.26 3.31
CA ASP A 137 7.22 16.50 1.88
C ASP A 137 5.81 16.99 1.52
N LEU A 138 4.75 16.36 2.03
CA LEU A 138 3.37 16.79 1.81
C LEU A 138 3.14 18.25 2.24
N LYS A 139 3.67 18.64 3.41
CA LYS A 139 3.62 20.01 3.90
C LYS A 139 4.41 20.97 3.00
N SER A 140 5.60 20.58 2.58
CA SER A 140 6.46 21.38 1.71
C SER A 140 5.84 21.63 0.34
N LEU A 141 5.11 20.65 -0.16
CA LEU A 141 4.34 20.72 -1.42
C LEU A 141 2.97 21.41 -1.27
N CYS A 142 2.60 21.82 -0.06
CA CYS A 142 1.29 22.40 0.27
C CYS A 142 0.11 21.49 -0.14
N LEU A 143 0.26 20.18 -0.01
CA LEU A 143 -0.77 19.20 -0.33
C LEU A 143 -1.69 18.95 0.86
N ASN A 144 -2.99 18.84 0.59
CA ASN A 144 -3.96 18.40 1.57
C ASN A 144 -3.87 16.89 1.74
N TYR A 145 -3.76 16.43 2.99
CA TYR A 145 -3.70 15.01 3.28
C TYR A 145 -4.52 14.64 4.51
N GLU A 146 -4.92 13.39 4.58
CA GLU A 146 -5.60 12.79 5.73
C GLU A 146 -4.90 11.50 6.14
N LEU A 147 -4.92 11.22 7.44
CA LEU A 147 -4.37 9.98 8.00
C LEU A 147 -5.52 9.05 8.38
N LEU A 148 -5.41 7.80 7.97
CA LEU A 148 -6.25 6.71 8.46
C LEU A 148 -5.79 6.29 9.86
N ALA A 149 -6.53 5.39 10.49
CA ALA A 149 -6.11 4.78 11.75
C ALA A 149 -4.73 4.10 11.61
N GLU A 150 -3.88 4.27 12.62
CA GLU A 150 -2.61 3.56 12.69
C GLU A 150 -2.88 2.07 12.93
N LEU A 151 -2.19 1.21 12.19
CA LEU A 151 -2.28 -0.24 12.32
C LEU A 151 -0.94 -0.82 12.75
N ASN A 152 -1.01 -2.02 13.35
CA ASN A 152 0.19 -2.74 13.75
C ASN A 152 0.64 -3.67 12.63
N ASP A 153 1.93 -3.58 12.30
CA ASP A 153 2.56 -4.61 11.48
C ASP A 153 2.88 -5.82 12.35
N ILE A 154 2.61 -7.00 11.82
CA ILE A 154 2.91 -8.26 12.51
C ILE A 154 4.15 -8.85 11.86
N ASP A 155 5.31 -8.40 12.33
CA ASP A 155 6.61 -8.85 11.81
C ASP A 155 7.15 -10.09 12.52
N THR A 156 6.61 -10.42 13.70
CA THR A 156 7.15 -11.47 14.56
C THR A 156 6.11 -12.51 14.96
N GLU A 157 6.58 -13.72 15.30
CA GLU A 157 5.74 -14.79 15.84
C GLU A 157 5.08 -14.38 17.17
N GLU A 158 5.71 -13.48 17.94
CA GLU A 158 5.17 -12.91 19.18
C GLU A 158 3.99 -11.98 18.90
N ASP A 159 4.05 -11.17 17.85
CA ASP A 159 2.95 -10.29 17.43
C ASP A 159 1.76 -11.13 16.96
N TRP A 160 2.03 -12.20 16.24
CA TRP A 160 1.02 -13.17 15.83
C TRP A 160 0.31 -13.85 17.00
N ILE A 161 1.04 -14.20 18.06
CA ILE A 161 0.45 -14.80 19.27
C ILE A 161 -0.44 -13.80 19.99
N LYS A 162 -0.03 -12.55 20.11
CA LYS A 162 -0.84 -11.46 20.70
C LYS A 162 -2.14 -11.24 19.92
N TYR A 163 -2.06 -11.21 18.60
CA TYR A 163 -3.25 -11.04 17.74
C TYR A 163 -4.28 -12.17 17.90
N LYS A 164 -3.84 -13.41 18.11
CA LYS A 164 -4.74 -14.56 18.33
C LYS A 164 -5.42 -14.58 19.70
N THR A 165 -4.89 -13.83 20.65
CA THR A 165 -5.35 -13.84 22.06
C THR A 165 -6.23 -12.63 22.42
N THR A 166 -6.45 -11.70 21.46
CA THR A 166 -7.37 -10.56 21.56
C THR A 166 -8.66 -10.85 20.78
#